data_d16db22c08ce50cf4ff3c07e8dbe2e9e
#
_entry.id   d16db22c08ce50cf4ff3c07e8dbe2e9e
#
_cell.length_a   1.000
_cell.length_b   1.000
_cell.length_c   1.000
_cell.angle_alpha   90.00
_cell.angle_beta   90.00
_cell.angle_gamma   90.00
#
_symmetry.space_group_name_H-M   'P 1'
#
loop_
_entity.id
_entity.type
_entity.pdbx_description
1 polymer ?
#
loop_
_entity_poly.entity_id
_entity_poly.type
_entity_poly.pdbx_seq_one_letter_code
_entity_poly.pdbx_strand_id
1 'polypeptide(L)'
;MANEAVTIETPTEFAVYTVADGTAIPLNTLMKLSGDFTIIASSGKDVWGGVLWEEKTISDGITRCTVALNGVHDLTCAASAVTLGSQVCLSGANLIRVAIAADLLLGKVIGKAEEAGSAGDIVRVRVGAT
;
A
#
# COMPACT_ATOMS: atom_id res chain seq x y z
N MET A 1 -0.45 13.57 -5.26
CA MET A 1 -0.55 12.15 -5.63
C MET A 1 -2.01 11.78 -5.68
N ALA A 2 -2.39 10.79 -6.48
CA ALA A 2 -3.78 10.38 -6.64
C ALA A 2 -3.96 8.92 -6.22
N ASN A 3 -5.21 8.50 -6.06
CA ASN A 3 -5.61 7.11 -5.77
C ASN A 3 -5.16 6.59 -4.40
N GLU A 4 -5.00 7.47 -3.42
CA GLU A 4 -4.71 7.06 -2.05
C GLU A 4 -5.78 6.08 -1.56
N ALA A 5 -5.41 5.18 -0.66
CA ALA A 5 -6.34 4.24 -0.06
C ALA A 5 -7.46 4.96 0.70
N VAL A 6 -8.64 4.34 0.75
CA VAL A 6 -9.74 4.80 1.62
C VAL A 6 -9.98 3.72 2.67
N THR A 7 -9.76 4.04 3.93
CA THR A 7 -9.90 3.07 5.03
C THR A 7 -11.36 2.79 5.31
N ILE A 8 -11.72 1.50 5.30
CA ILE A 8 -13.08 1.00 5.56
C ILE A 8 -13.16 0.39 6.98
N GLU A 9 -12.19 -0.44 7.34
CA GLU A 9 -12.07 -0.99 8.71
C GLU A 9 -10.76 -0.53 9.31
N THR A 10 -10.81 0.00 10.54
CA THR A 10 -9.66 0.59 11.21
C THR A 10 -8.56 -0.43 11.44
N PRO A 11 -7.30 -0.11 11.09
CA PRO A 11 -6.16 -0.95 11.38
C PRO A 11 -5.93 -1.13 12.89
N THR A 12 -5.33 -2.27 13.25
CA THR A 12 -4.92 -2.59 14.61
C THR A 12 -3.43 -2.90 14.72
N GLU A 13 -2.72 -3.00 13.60
CA GLU A 13 -1.30 -3.29 13.56
C GLU A 13 -0.57 -2.19 12.79
N PHE A 14 0.47 -1.65 13.40
CA PHE A 14 1.23 -0.52 12.87
C PHE A 14 2.72 -0.78 12.97
N ALA A 15 3.48 -0.12 12.11
CA ALA A 15 4.93 -0.07 12.19
C ALA A 15 5.38 1.39 12.00
N VAL A 16 6.59 1.71 12.47
CA VAL A 16 7.20 3.01 12.28
C VAL A 16 8.47 2.82 11.47
N TYR A 17 8.56 3.54 10.37
CA TYR A 17 9.69 3.44 9.45
C TYR A 17 10.30 4.81 9.17
N THR A 18 11.55 4.81 8.70
CA THR A 18 12.26 6.02 8.30
C THR A 18 11.72 6.53 6.96
N VAL A 19 11.55 7.85 6.87
CA VAL A 19 11.16 8.56 5.63
C VAL A 19 12.13 9.70 5.35
N ALA A 20 12.27 10.08 4.09
CA ALA A 20 13.04 11.24 3.70
C ALA A 20 12.29 12.53 4.09
N ASP A 21 12.98 13.49 4.70
CA ASP A 21 12.36 14.75 5.10
C ASP A 21 12.01 15.67 3.92
N GLY A 22 12.76 15.56 2.83
CA GLY A 22 12.59 16.42 1.65
C GLY A 22 11.40 16.07 0.73
N THR A 23 10.59 15.07 1.08
CA THR A 23 9.50 14.60 0.22
C THR A 23 8.18 14.60 0.99
N ALA A 24 7.17 15.26 0.42
CA ALA A 24 5.81 15.21 0.96
C ALA A 24 5.13 13.89 0.57
N ILE A 25 4.42 13.28 1.51
CA ILE A 25 3.68 12.04 1.28
C ILE A 25 2.28 12.19 1.88
N PRO A 26 1.21 12.16 1.06
CA PRO A 26 -0.15 12.28 1.55
C PRO A 26 -0.54 11.11 2.45
N LEU A 27 -1.47 11.36 3.38
CA LEU A 27 -2.09 10.33 4.19
C LEU A 27 -2.70 9.23 3.29
N ASN A 28 -2.63 7.99 3.72
CA ASN A 28 -3.15 6.81 3.02
C ASN A 28 -2.44 6.48 1.70
N THR A 29 -1.25 7.01 1.47
CA THR A 29 -0.40 6.58 0.36
C THR A 29 0.09 5.15 0.60
N LEU A 30 0.06 4.31 -0.45
CA LEU A 30 0.64 2.98 -0.41
C LEU A 30 2.16 3.10 -0.47
N MET A 31 2.84 2.48 0.49
CA MET A 31 4.28 2.61 0.67
C MET A 31 5.02 1.34 0.28
N LYS A 32 6.27 1.50 -0.16
CA LYS A 32 7.20 0.39 -0.37
C LYS A 32 8.36 0.47 0.60
N LEU A 33 8.92 -0.67 0.96
CA LEU A 33 10.21 -0.73 1.64
C LEU A 33 11.31 -0.51 0.60
N SER A 34 12.07 0.57 0.75
CA SER A 34 13.14 0.95 -0.20
C SER A 34 14.53 0.66 0.33
N GLY A 35 14.65 0.30 1.59
CA GLY A 35 15.90 -0.02 2.27
C GLY A 35 15.60 -0.50 3.68
N ASP A 36 16.63 -0.69 4.50
CA ASP A 36 16.46 -1.15 5.86
C ASP A 36 15.61 -0.17 6.67
N PHE A 37 14.45 -0.63 7.15
CA PHE A 37 13.51 0.16 7.95
C PHE A 37 13.11 1.50 7.29
N THR A 38 13.19 1.60 5.96
CA THR A 38 12.96 2.83 5.21
C THR A 38 11.85 2.63 4.19
N ILE A 39 10.93 3.59 4.12
CA ILE A 39 9.80 3.57 3.19
C ILE A 39 9.81 4.80 2.28
N ILE A 40 9.28 4.61 1.08
CA ILE A 40 8.91 5.68 0.15
C ILE A 40 7.59 5.34 -0.50
N ALA A 41 6.97 6.30 -1.18
CA ALA A 41 5.74 6.04 -1.93
C ALA A 41 5.95 4.96 -2.98
N SER A 42 4.96 4.10 -3.17
CA SER A 42 5.01 3.02 -4.15
C SER A 42 5.18 3.55 -5.57
N SER A 43 5.89 2.82 -6.42
CA SER A 43 6.16 3.26 -7.79
C SER A 43 6.13 2.13 -8.82
N GLY A 44 6.01 0.88 -8.38
CA GLY A 44 5.99 -0.29 -9.26
C GLY A 44 5.59 -1.54 -8.49
N LYS A 45 6.05 -2.69 -8.93
CA LYS A 45 5.86 -3.97 -8.25
C LYS A 45 6.87 -4.10 -7.12
N ASP A 46 6.60 -3.45 -6.02
CA ASP A 46 7.53 -3.23 -4.92
C ASP A 46 7.26 -4.12 -3.71
N VAL A 47 8.25 -4.20 -2.81
CA VAL A 47 8.06 -4.81 -1.50
C VAL A 47 7.08 -3.97 -0.70
N TRP A 48 6.09 -4.62 -0.08
CA TRP A 48 5.02 -3.93 0.65
C TRP A 48 5.56 -3.21 1.90
N GLY A 49 5.25 -1.94 2.03
CA GLY A 49 5.69 -1.10 3.16
C GLY A 49 4.55 -0.58 4.04
N GLY A 50 3.31 -0.91 3.74
CA GLY A 50 2.16 -0.47 4.52
C GLY A 50 1.40 0.70 3.90
N VAL A 51 0.30 1.09 4.56
CA VAL A 51 -0.50 2.26 4.20
C VAL A 51 -0.09 3.40 5.12
N LEU A 52 0.32 4.53 4.58
CA LEU A 52 0.78 5.65 5.40
C LEU A 52 -0.34 6.15 6.31
N TRP A 53 -0.08 6.15 7.62
CA TRP A 53 -1.05 6.53 8.64
C TRP A 53 -0.81 7.92 9.24
N GLU A 54 0.36 8.50 8.94
CA GLU A 54 0.71 9.87 9.32
C GLU A 54 1.16 10.63 8.07
N GLU A 55 0.53 11.78 7.80
CA GLU A 55 0.92 12.61 6.67
C GLU A 55 2.33 13.18 6.88
N LYS A 56 3.13 13.15 5.82
CA LYS A 56 4.48 13.74 5.81
C LYS A 56 4.44 15.03 4.98
N THR A 57 4.73 16.15 5.61
CA THR A 57 4.93 17.42 4.90
C THR A 57 6.41 17.64 4.58
N ILE A 58 6.65 18.34 3.47
CA ILE A 58 8.03 18.57 3.03
C ILE A 58 8.80 19.40 4.04
N SER A 59 9.99 18.94 4.38
CA SER A 59 10.93 19.66 5.27
C SER A 59 10.35 20.05 6.64
N ASP A 60 9.48 19.21 7.22
CA ASP A 60 8.91 19.44 8.55
C ASP A 60 9.80 18.92 9.69
N GLY A 61 10.96 18.34 9.37
CA GLY A 61 11.89 17.77 10.34
C GLY A 61 11.54 16.35 10.77
N ILE A 62 10.43 15.79 10.30
CA ILE A 62 10.02 14.43 10.64
C ILE A 62 10.73 13.45 9.70
N THR A 63 11.41 12.47 10.28
CA THR A 63 12.15 11.43 9.54
C THR A 63 11.64 10.03 9.83
N ARG A 64 10.53 9.90 10.54
CA ARG A 64 9.87 8.62 10.84
C ARG A 64 8.37 8.79 10.75
N CYS A 65 7.70 7.83 10.11
CA CYS A 65 6.24 7.84 9.99
C CYS A 65 5.66 6.48 10.31
N THR A 66 4.44 6.49 10.82
CA THR A 66 3.66 5.28 11.11
C THR A 66 2.95 4.82 9.85
N VAL A 67 2.96 3.51 9.62
CA VAL A 67 2.19 2.86 8.57
C VAL A 67 1.24 1.83 9.17
N ALA A 68 0.08 1.63 8.54
CA ALA A 68 -0.85 0.56 8.89
C ALA A 68 -0.47 -0.70 8.12
N LEU A 69 -0.41 -1.83 8.83
CA LEU A 69 -0.05 -3.12 8.27
C LEU A 69 -1.26 -4.04 8.05
N ASN A 70 -2.43 -3.67 8.55
CA ASN A 70 -3.65 -4.43 8.37
C ASN A 70 -4.88 -3.50 8.20
N GLY A 71 -6.06 -4.02 8.38
CA GLY A 71 -7.32 -3.31 8.17
C GLY A 71 -7.90 -3.60 6.80
N VAL A 72 -9.04 -2.97 6.50
CA VAL A 72 -9.69 -3.09 5.19
C VAL A 72 -9.67 -1.72 4.52
N HIS A 73 -9.17 -1.68 3.31
CA HIS A 73 -9.01 -0.44 2.55
C HIS A 73 -9.53 -0.61 1.12
N ASP A 74 -10.12 0.44 0.58
CA ASP A 74 -10.46 0.51 -0.84
C ASP A 74 -9.21 0.96 -1.60
N LEU A 75 -8.79 0.15 -2.58
CA LEU A 75 -7.59 0.37 -3.38
C LEU A 75 -7.93 0.38 -4.87
N THR A 76 -7.15 1.09 -5.65
CA THR A 76 -7.40 1.26 -7.10
C THR A 76 -6.64 0.22 -7.91
N CYS A 77 -7.36 -0.49 -8.79
CA CYS A 77 -6.75 -1.44 -9.72
C CYS A 77 -5.93 -0.72 -10.79
N ALA A 78 -4.78 -1.28 -11.14
CA ALA A 78 -3.96 -0.82 -12.26
C ALA A 78 -4.61 -1.23 -13.61
N ALA A 79 -3.82 -1.57 -14.61
CA ALA A 79 -4.30 -1.86 -15.96
C ALA A 79 -4.92 -3.26 -16.12
N SER A 80 -4.99 -4.08 -15.06
CA SER A 80 -5.51 -5.45 -15.10
C SER A 80 -6.67 -5.63 -14.16
N ALA A 81 -7.57 -6.57 -14.47
CA ALA A 81 -8.67 -6.93 -13.59
C ALA A 81 -8.16 -7.65 -12.33
N VAL A 82 -8.83 -7.40 -11.21
CA VAL A 82 -8.62 -8.10 -9.94
C VAL A 82 -9.83 -9.01 -9.73
N THR A 83 -9.59 -10.27 -9.40
CA THR A 83 -10.64 -11.25 -9.16
C THR A 83 -10.92 -11.40 -7.66
N LEU A 84 -12.16 -11.77 -7.33
CA LEU A 84 -12.55 -12.03 -5.94
C LEU A 84 -11.62 -13.07 -5.31
N GLY A 85 -11.12 -12.78 -4.12
CA GLY A 85 -10.28 -13.69 -3.35
C GLY A 85 -8.82 -13.73 -3.76
N SER A 86 -8.42 -13.01 -4.81
CA SER A 86 -7.02 -12.93 -5.23
C SER A 86 -6.18 -12.18 -4.22
N GLN A 87 -4.96 -12.65 -4.02
CA GLN A 87 -3.94 -11.84 -3.36
C GLN A 87 -3.47 -10.76 -4.32
N VAL A 88 -3.20 -9.57 -3.81
CA VAL A 88 -2.81 -8.40 -4.62
C VAL A 88 -1.46 -7.86 -4.19
N CYS A 89 -0.77 -7.20 -5.10
CA CYS A 89 0.50 -6.54 -4.86
C CYS A 89 0.50 -5.13 -5.47
N LEU A 90 1.51 -4.34 -5.16
CA LEU A 90 1.69 -3.00 -5.73
C LEU A 90 1.96 -3.08 -7.23
N SER A 91 1.43 -2.12 -7.99
CA SER A 91 1.60 -2.03 -9.43
C SER A 91 1.80 -0.61 -9.93
N GLY A 92 2.35 0.27 -9.12
CA GLY A 92 2.57 1.67 -9.44
C GLY A 92 2.23 2.56 -8.25
N ALA A 93 2.14 3.86 -8.49
CA ALA A 93 1.80 4.82 -7.45
C ALA A 93 0.34 4.63 -7.00
N ASN A 94 0.13 4.09 -5.82
CA ASN A 94 -1.19 3.81 -5.23
C ASN A 94 -2.06 2.85 -6.07
N LEU A 95 -1.45 1.99 -6.87
CA LEU A 95 -2.16 1.04 -7.72
C LEU A 95 -1.82 -0.40 -7.33
N ILE A 96 -2.78 -1.30 -7.54
CA ILE A 96 -2.64 -2.72 -7.22
C ILE A 96 -2.94 -3.60 -8.44
N ARG A 97 -2.44 -4.83 -8.39
CA ARG A 97 -2.76 -5.89 -9.35
C ARG A 97 -2.75 -7.24 -8.66
N VAL A 98 -3.22 -8.27 -9.36
CA VAL A 98 -3.15 -9.64 -8.84
C VAL A 98 -1.70 -10.07 -8.69
N ALA A 99 -1.38 -10.66 -7.53
CA ALA A 99 -0.07 -11.20 -7.24
C ALA A 99 0.09 -12.61 -7.83
N ILE A 100 1.33 -12.98 -8.13
CA ILE A 100 1.71 -14.36 -8.48
C ILE A 100 2.40 -15.01 -7.28
N ALA A 101 2.62 -16.34 -7.31
CA ALA A 101 3.21 -17.06 -6.20
C ALA A 101 4.58 -16.51 -5.75
N ALA A 102 5.42 -16.09 -6.69
CA ALA A 102 6.72 -15.49 -6.37
C ALA A 102 6.59 -14.20 -5.56
N ASP A 103 5.53 -13.44 -5.73
CA ASP A 103 5.31 -12.19 -5.00
C ASP A 103 5.12 -12.43 -3.50
N LEU A 104 4.46 -13.53 -3.13
CA LEU A 104 4.31 -13.92 -1.72
C LEU A 104 5.67 -14.18 -1.07
N LEU A 105 6.53 -14.93 -1.74
CA LEU A 105 7.87 -15.25 -1.22
C LEU A 105 8.77 -14.03 -1.11
N LEU A 106 8.55 -13.02 -1.96
CA LEU A 106 9.36 -11.80 -1.99
C LEU A 106 8.82 -10.67 -1.13
N GLY A 107 7.77 -10.91 -0.34
CA GLY A 107 7.19 -9.90 0.54
C GLY A 107 6.44 -8.80 -0.19
N LYS A 108 5.92 -9.08 -1.39
CA LYS A 108 5.22 -8.07 -2.23
C LYS A 108 3.71 -8.10 -2.07
N VAL A 109 3.14 -9.11 -1.42
CA VAL A 109 1.70 -9.24 -1.26
C VAL A 109 1.20 -8.25 -0.22
N ILE A 110 0.17 -7.48 -0.60
CA ILE A 110 -0.51 -6.53 0.28
C ILE A 110 -1.57 -7.23 1.14
N GLY A 111 -2.40 -8.04 0.51
CA GLY A 111 -3.53 -8.68 1.13
C GLY A 111 -4.42 -9.36 0.11
N LYS A 112 -5.69 -9.55 0.49
CA LYS A 112 -6.65 -10.34 -0.28
C LYS A 112 -7.82 -9.48 -0.72
N ALA A 113 -8.16 -9.50 -2.01
CA ALA A 113 -9.30 -8.78 -2.55
C ALA A 113 -10.62 -9.39 -2.07
N GLU A 114 -11.50 -8.55 -1.53
CA GLU A 114 -12.83 -8.97 -1.07
C GLU A 114 -13.93 -8.73 -2.09
N GLU A 115 -13.58 -8.20 -3.25
CA GLU A 115 -14.46 -8.02 -4.39
C GLU A 115 -13.66 -8.03 -5.69
N ALA A 116 -14.36 -8.16 -6.81
CA ALA A 116 -13.74 -8.11 -8.13
C ALA A 116 -13.81 -6.69 -8.70
N GLY A 117 -12.86 -6.34 -9.55
CA GLY A 117 -12.87 -5.07 -10.27
C GLY A 117 -12.07 -5.15 -11.57
N SER A 118 -12.40 -4.27 -12.50
CA SER A 118 -11.69 -4.11 -13.76
C SER A 118 -10.59 -3.06 -13.62
N ALA A 119 -9.81 -2.87 -14.68
CA ALA A 119 -8.79 -1.82 -14.71
C ALA A 119 -9.37 -0.45 -14.33
N GLY A 120 -8.72 0.24 -13.40
CA GLY A 120 -9.13 1.55 -12.92
C GLY A 120 -10.23 1.54 -11.85
N ASP A 121 -10.85 0.40 -11.58
CA ASP A 121 -11.87 0.28 -10.55
C ASP A 121 -11.26 0.31 -9.16
N ILE A 122 -12.08 0.72 -8.18
CA ILE A 122 -11.74 0.63 -6.76
C ILE A 122 -12.29 -0.68 -6.23
N VAL A 123 -11.44 -1.44 -5.54
CA VAL A 123 -11.82 -2.71 -4.93
C VAL A 123 -11.48 -2.72 -3.44
N ARG A 124 -12.27 -3.42 -2.67
CA ARG A 124 -12.03 -3.60 -1.24
C ARG A 124 -11.01 -4.70 -1.01
N VAL A 125 -9.98 -4.39 -0.24
CA VAL A 125 -8.86 -5.31 0.07
C VAL A 125 -8.68 -5.42 1.57
N ARG A 126 -8.63 -6.65 2.07
CA ARG A 126 -8.22 -6.92 3.45
C ARG A 126 -6.71 -7.00 3.48
N VAL A 127 -6.10 -5.93 3.94
CA VAL A 127 -4.64 -5.77 4.02
C VAL A 127 -4.08 -6.65 5.14
N GLY A 128 -2.94 -7.29 4.89
CA GLY A 128 -2.30 -8.20 5.84
C GLY A 128 -2.82 -9.63 5.81
N ALA A 129 -3.89 -9.92 5.07
CA ALA A 129 -4.43 -11.26 4.91
C ALA A 129 -3.81 -11.94 3.69
N THR A 130 -3.19 -13.08 3.89
CA THR A 130 -2.52 -13.85 2.82
C THR A 130 -2.98 -15.31 2.76
#